data_372a0e2d0be7dfa2be7c606fb5633ec7
#
_entry.id   372a0e2d0be7dfa2be7c606fb5633ec7
#
_cell.length_a   1.000
_cell.length_b   1.000
_cell.length_c   1.000
_cell.angle_alpha   90.00
_cell.angle_beta   90.00
_cell.angle_gamma   90.00
#
_symmetry.space_group_name_H-M   'P 1'
#
loop_
_entity.id
_entity.type
_entity.pdbx_description
1 polymer ?
#
loop_
_entity_poly.entity_id
_entity_poly.type
_entity_poly.pdbx_seq_one_letter_code
_entity_poly.pdbx_strand_id
1 'polypeptide(L)'
;MTDEEIKEKIKQRRTQMLVHSCIYYELNDNIVPDSVWQKWADELRDLQNEHPLLCQIEHFDEAFARWDGSTGHHLPLRDPWVFNRATQLLEAKEKGFGSWL
;
A
#
# COMPACT_ATOMS: atom_id res chain seq x y z
N MET A 1 -4.10 20.84 1.03
CA MET A 1 -2.89 20.04 1.34
C MET A 1 -1.70 20.60 0.59
N THR A 2 -0.55 20.62 1.25
CA THR A 2 0.69 21.02 0.59
C THR A 2 1.20 19.90 -0.30
N ASP A 3 2.13 20.19 -1.20
CA ASP A 3 2.74 19.16 -2.05
C ASP A 3 3.42 18.08 -1.21
N GLU A 4 4.07 18.45 -0.12
CA GLU A 4 4.72 17.49 0.76
C GLU A 4 3.71 16.56 1.45
N GLU A 5 2.58 17.10 1.87
CA GLU A 5 1.51 16.29 2.46
C GLU A 5 0.92 15.32 1.45
N ILE A 6 0.77 15.73 0.20
CA ILE A 6 0.27 14.87 -0.87
C ILE A 6 1.26 13.74 -1.15
N LYS A 7 2.55 14.05 -1.24
CA LYS A 7 3.60 13.03 -1.44
C LYS A 7 3.62 12.01 -0.30
N GLU A 8 3.49 12.47 0.94
CA GLU A 8 3.43 11.57 2.10
C GLU A 8 2.20 10.67 2.05
N LYS A 9 1.06 11.21 1.62
CA LYS A 9 -0.16 10.43 1.48
C LYS A 9 -0.02 9.36 0.40
N ILE A 10 0.57 9.70 -0.72
CA ILE A 10 0.84 8.75 -1.80
C ILE A 10 1.76 7.64 -1.30
N LYS A 11 2.82 7.99 -0.60
CA LYS A 11 3.76 7.03 -0.02
C LYS A 11 3.05 6.08 0.95
N GLN A 12 2.24 6.63 1.83
CA GLN A 12 1.50 5.85 2.81
C GLN A 12 0.55 4.86 2.13
N ARG A 13 -0.21 5.31 1.15
CA ARG A 13 -1.15 4.45 0.44
C ARG A 13 -0.45 3.37 -0.38
N ARG A 14 0.67 3.71 -1.04
CA ARG A 14 1.48 2.71 -1.76
C ARG A 14 1.99 1.63 -0.80
N THR A 15 2.50 2.04 0.37
CA THR A 15 2.97 1.11 1.39
C THR A 15 1.84 0.20 1.86
N GLN A 16 0.67 0.75 2.12
CA GLN A 16 -0.50 -0.04 2.53
C GLN A 16 -0.90 -1.05 1.46
N MET A 17 -0.92 -0.65 0.20
CA MET A 17 -1.25 -1.56 -0.90
C MET A 17 -0.24 -2.70 -1.00
N LEU A 18 1.05 -2.38 -0.92
CA LEU A 18 2.11 -3.40 -0.97
C LEU A 18 2.01 -4.37 0.19
N VAL A 19 1.95 -3.86 1.41
CA VAL A 19 1.98 -4.68 2.62
C VAL A 19 0.73 -5.55 2.73
N HIS A 20 -0.45 -4.97 2.57
CA HIS A 20 -1.69 -5.74 2.71
C HIS A 20 -1.93 -6.70 1.56
N SER A 21 -1.48 -6.36 0.34
CA SER A 21 -1.53 -7.30 -0.78
C SER A 21 -0.56 -8.46 -0.57
N CYS A 22 0.62 -8.19 -0.02
CA CYS A 22 1.57 -9.24 0.35
C CYS A 22 0.96 -10.19 1.37
N ILE A 23 0.33 -9.67 2.40
CA ILE A 23 -0.33 -10.49 3.42
C ILE A 23 -1.40 -11.38 2.77
N TYR A 24 -2.20 -10.82 1.90
CA TYR A 24 -3.29 -11.54 1.25
C TYR A 24 -2.79 -12.61 0.27
N TYR A 25 -1.91 -12.23 -0.66
CA TYR A 25 -1.49 -13.13 -1.74
C TYR A 25 -0.33 -14.06 -1.39
N GLU A 26 0.60 -13.62 -0.56
CA GLU A 26 1.81 -14.39 -0.24
C GLU A 26 1.74 -15.09 1.11
N LEU A 27 1.04 -14.51 2.09
CA LEU A 27 0.98 -15.04 3.45
C LEU A 27 -0.38 -15.67 3.81
N ASN A 28 -1.31 -15.69 2.86
CA ASN A 28 -2.63 -16.31 3.03
C ASN A 28 -3.41 -15.83 4.26
N ASP A 29 -3.33 -14.53 4.53
CA ASP A 29 -4.06 -13.94 5.65
C ASP A 29 -4.65 -12.62 5.20
N ASN A 30 -5.43 -11.98 6.04
CA ASN A 30 -5.83 -10.60 5.83
C ASN A 30 -6.02 -9.93 7.19
N ILE A 31 -5.68 -8.65 7.24
CA ILE A 31 -5.78 -7.87 8.47
C ILE A 31 -6.93 -6.88 8.38
N VAL A 32 -7.22 -6.40 7.17
CA VAL A 32 -8.27 -5.42 6.92
C VAL A 32 -9.35 -6.01 6.04
N PRO A 33 -10.62 -5.57 6.22
CA PRO A 33 -11.69 -5.97 5.30
C PRO A 33 -11.41 -5.48 3.88
N ASP A 34 -11.97 -6.19 2.89
CA ASP A 34 -11.84 -5.81 1.49
C ASP A 34 -12.31 -4.38 1.23
N SER A 35 -13.32 -3.91 1.95
CA SER A 35 -13.83 -2.55 1.80
C SER A 35 -12.78 -1.49 2.19
N VAL A 36 -11.98 -1.77 3.22
CA VAL A 36 -10.90 -0.86 3.64
C VAL A 36 -9.79 -0.87 2.62
N TRP A 37 -9.37 -2.06 2.15
CA TRP A 37 -8.36 -2.19 1.11
C TRP A 37 -8.79 -1.42 -0.15
N GLN A 38 -10.04 -1.60 -0.58
CA GLN A 38 -10.56 -0.93 -1.78
C GLN A 38 -10.61 0.58 -1.61
N LYS A 39 -10.96 1.06 -0.43
CA LYS A 39 -10.95 2.49 -0.13
C LYS A 39 -9.57 3.09 -0.31
N TRP A 40 -8.55 2.44 0.24
CA TRP A 40 -7.17 2.89 0.08
C TRP A 40 -6.70 2.83 -1.38
N ALA A 41 -7.08 1.78 -2.09
CA ALA A 41 -6.75 1.60 -3.49
C ALA A 41 -7.33 2.72 -4.36
N ASP A 42 -8.58 3.06 -4.11
CA ASP A 42 -9.28 4.14 -4.83
C ASP A 42 -8.69 5.50 -4.49
N GLU A 43 -8.38 5.74 -3.22
CA GLU A 43 -7.75 7.00 -2.80
C GLU A 43 -6.39 7.19 -3.47
N LEU A 44 -5.59 6.12 -3.54
CA LEU A 44 -4.29 6.19 -4.20
C LEU A 44 -4.45 6.49 -5.70
N ARG A 45 -5.37 5.80 -6.36
CA ARG A 45 -5.67 6.05 -7.78
C ARG A 45 -5.99 7.52 -8.00
N ASP A 46 -6.89 8.06 -7.19
CA ASP A 46 -7.37 9.43 -7.34
C ASP A 46 -6.24 10.43 -7.06
N LEU A 47 -5.46 10.20 -6.01
CA LEU A 47 -4.32 11.07 -5.68
C LEU A 47 -3.29 11.12 -6.82
N GLN A 48 -2.95 9.96 -7.37
CA GLN A 48 -1.98 9.91 -8.47
C GLN A 48 -2.52 10.55 -9.74
N ASN A 49 -3.80 10.38 -10.03
CA ASN A 49 -4.43 10.98 -11.20
C ASN A 49 -4.56 12.49 -11.07
N GLU A 50 -4.84 13.00 -9.88
CA GLU A 50 -4.95 14.43 -9.62
C GLU A 50 -3.58 15.13 -9.54
N HIS A 51 -2.54 14.40 -9.14
CA HIS A 51 -1.22 14.97 -8.89
C HIS A 51 -0.11 14.19 -9.60
N PRO A 52 -0.17 14.08 -10.93
CA PRO A 52 0.81 13.25 -11.66
C PRO A 52 2.27 13.71 -11.47
N LEU A 53 2.48 15.00 -11.25
CA LEU A 53 3.84 15.52 -11.05
C LEU A 53 4.39 15.23 -9.65
N LEU A 54 3.56 14.77 -8.73
CA LEU A 54 3.96 14.46 -7.36
C LEU A 54 4.13 12.96 -7.13
N CYS A 55 4.07 12.16 -8.18
CA CYS A 55 4.17 10.70 -8.09
C CYS A 55 5.61 10.18 -8.11
N GLN A 56 6.59 11.04 -8.42
CA GLN A 56 8.01 10.69 -8.44
C GLN A 56 8.60 10.89 -7.05
N ILE A 57 8.43 9.90 -6.19
CA ILE A 57 8.82 9.99 -4.78
C ILE A 57 9.85 8.93 -4.38
N GLU A 58 10.43 8.24 -5.36
CA GLU A 58 11.41 7.18 -5.12
C GLU A 58 10.90 6.10 -4.17
N HIS A 59 9.63 5.76 -4.29
CA HIS A 59 8.98 4.74 -3.49
C HIS A 59 8.05 3.91 -4.38
N PHE A 60 8.62 2.93 -5.05
CA PHE A 60 7.89 2.02 -5.92
C PHE A 60 7.15 2.74 -7.05
N ASP A 61 7.75 3.79 -7.58
CA ASP A 61 7.13 4.63 -8.62
C ASP A 61 6.71 3.81 -9.84
N GLU A 62 7.56 2.90 -10.31
CA GLU A 62 7.26 2.07 -11.48
C GLU A 62 6.12 1.09 -11.20
N ALA A 63 6.11 0.50 -10.02
CA ALA A 63 5.08 -0.47 -9.64
C ALA A 63 3.69 0.15 -9.65
N PHE A 64 3.59 1.44 -9.36
CA PHE A 64 2.32 2.15 -9.29
C PHE A 64 2.08 3.12 -10.45
N ALA A 65 2.92 3.07 -11.50
CA ALA A 65 2.79 4.00 -12.63
C ALA A 65 1.45 3.91 -13.33
N ARG A 66 0.83 2.73 -13.35
CA ARG A 66 -0.47 2.49 -14.00
C ARG A 66 -1.52 2.00 -13.01
N TRP A 67 -1.42 2.44 -11.78
CA TRP A 67 -2.32 2.01 -10.73
C TRP A 67 -3.76 2.44 -11.02
N ASP A 68 -4.68 1.45 -11.07
CA ASP A 68 -6.09 1.71 -11.31
C ASP A 68 -6.99 1.29 -10.14
N GLY A 69 -6.40 0.73 -9.09
CA GLY A 69 -7.13 0.32 -7.90
C GLY A 69 -7.85 -1.02 -8.00
N SER A 70 -7.68 -1.75 -9.10
CA SER A 70 -8.45 -2.99 -9.32
C SER A 70 -7.89 -4.20 -8.58
N THR A 71 -6.57 -4.35 -8.53
CA THR A 71 -5.94 -5.51 -7.89
C THR A 71 -4.52 -5.19 -7.50
N GLY A 72 -4.01 -5.89 -6.50
CA GLY A 72 -2.63 -5.74 -6.03
C GLY A 72 -1.73 -6.92 -6.33
N HIS A 73 -2.22 -7.96 -7.00
CA HIS A 73 -1.44 -9.19 -7.19
C HIS A 73 -0.21 -9.00 -8.07
N HIS A 74 -0.20 -7.99 -8.92
CA HIS A 74 0.92 -7.68 -9.82
C HIS A 74 2.03 -6.85 -9.17
N LEU A 75 1.82 -6.39 -7.94
CA LEU A 75 2.79 -5.58 -7.22
C LEU A 75 3.99 -6.43 -6.80
N PRO A 76 5.16 -5.81 -6.49
CA PRO A 76 6.34 -6.56 -6.08
C PRO A 76 6.22 -7.07 -4.64
N LEU A 77 5.36 -8.05 -4.44
CA LEU A 77 4.99 -8.55 -3.11
C LEU A 77 6.10 -9.36 -2.43
N ARG A 78 7.08 -9.84 -3.20
CA ARG A 78 8.22 -10.59 -2.66
C ARG A 78 9.46 -9.73 -2.44
N ASP A 79 9.34 -8.43 -2.67
CA ASP A 79 10.41 -7.50 -2.34
C ASP A 79 10.75 -7.65 -0.85
N PRO A 80 12.03 -7.77 -0.46
CA PRO A 80 12.42 -7.98 0.94
C PRO A 80 11.88 -6.91 1.90
N TRP A 81 11.88 -5.66 1.48
CA TRP A 81 11.35 -4.58 2.31
C TRP A 81 9.84 -4.76 2.56
N VAL A 82 9.08 -5.09 1.51
CA VAL A 82 7.64 -5.32 1.60
C VAL A 82 7.35 -6.54 2.46
N PHE A 83 8.04 -7.64 2.19
CA PHE A 83 7.83 -8.91 2.89
C PHE A 83 8.13 -8.77 4.38
N ASN A 84 9.21 -8.09 4.72
CA ASN A 84 9.58 -7.86 6.12
C ASN A 84 8.52 -7.04 6.85
N ARG A 85 8.01 -5.99 6.22
CA ARG A 85 6.96 -5.16 6.82
C ARG A 85 5.65 -5.95 6.99
N ALA A 86 5.29 -6.76 6.01
CA ALA A 86 4.10 -7.60 6.09
C ALA A 86 4.21 -8.59 7.25
N THR A 87 5.37 -9.23 7.40
CA THR A 87 5.61 -10.17 8.49
C THR A 87 5.54 -9.48 9.85
N GLN A 88 6.16 -8.30 9.97
CA GLN A 88 6.12 -7.51 11.21
C GLN A 88 4.70 -7.11 11.59
N LEU A 89 3.89 -6.73 10.61
CA LEU A 89 2.51 -6.34 10.86
C LEU A 89 1.67 -7.52 11.32
N LEU A 90 1.86 -8.70 10.73
CA LEU A 90 1.19 -9.92 11.16
C LEU A 90 1.57 -10.29 12.59
N GLU A 91 2.84 -10.20 12.94
CA GLU A 91 3.31 -10.46 14.30
C GLU A 91 2.68 -9.48 15.29
N ALA A 92 2.58 -8.22 14.93
CA ALA A 92 1.93 -7.21 15.78
C ALA A 92 0.44 -7.53 15.98
N LYS A 93 -0.24 -7.98 14.93
CA LYS A 93 -1.63 -8.39 15.02
C LYS A 93 -1.80 -9.56 16.00
N GLU A 94 -0.93 -10.56 15.90
CA GLU A 94 -0.98 -11.73 16.78
C GLU A 94 -0.75 -11.36 18.24
N LYS A 95 0.05 -10.31 18.49
CA LYS A 95 0.32 -9.82 19.85
C LYS A 95 -0.71 -8.82 20.34
N GLY A 96 -1.75 -8.54 19.54
CA GLY A 96 -2.82 -7.64 19.93
C GLY A 96 -2.55 -6.17 19.68
N PHE A 97 -1.47 -5.81 18.98
CA PHE A 97 -1.20 -4.44 18.61
C PHE A 97 -2.03 -4.06 17.38
N GLY A 98 -2.82 -3.01 17.47
CA GLY A 98 -3.79 -2.64 16.44
C GLY A 98 -3.31 -1.63 15.40
N SER A 99 -2.02 -1.48 15.20
CA SER A 99 -1.51 -0.55 14.20
C SER A 99 -1.69 -1.09 12.79
N TRP A 100 -2.26 -0.31 11.92
CA TRP A 100 -2.53 -0.70 10.54
C TRP A 100 -1.48 -0.23 9.57
N LEU A 101 -0.75 0.72 9.91
CA LEU A 101 0.09 1.41 9.00
C LEU A 101 -0.32 1.42 7.63
#